data_4aa59a26e69a1be9f522c5cb6b26de0d
#
_entry.id   4aa59a26e69a1be9f522c5cb6b26de0d
#
_cell.length_a   1.000
_cell.length_b   1.000
_cell.length_c   1.000
_cell.angle_alpha   90.00
_cell.angle_beta   90.00
_cell.angle_gamma   90.00
#
_symmetry.space_group_name_H-M   'P 1'
#
loop_
_entity.id
_entity.type
_entity.pdbx_description
1 polymer ?
#
loop_
_entity_poly.entity_id
_entity_poly.type
_entity_poly.pdbx_seq_one_letter_code
_entity_poly.pdbx_strand_id
1 'polypeptide(L)'
;MRTLFTILAVFSVMTLLAQPKIETKDYYLTKSKNQKTVGYVLAGGGAALVISGLIVGNGDNNNDPNELDFGPNFDVGLWLVGGGIASALASIPFFISSGNNARKAATIGIGQQKIKIPQWNGQVTVLQPAISLKIRF
;
A
#
# COMPACT_ATOMS: atom_id res chain seq x y z
N MET A 1 -29.03 16.34 -26.57
CA MET A 1 -28.46 15.12 -27.21
C MET A 1 -26.92 15.07 -27.17
N ARG A 2 -26.20 16.18 -27.37
CA ARG A 2 -24.71 16.20 -27.31
C ARG A 2 -24.13 15.79 -25.95
N THR A 3 -24.71 16.22 -24.84
CA THR A 3 -24.27 15.89 -23.49
C THR A 3 -24.45 14.41 -23.13
N LEU A 4 -25.48 13.78 -23.64
CA LEU A 4 -25.74 12.35 -23.42
C LEU A 4 -24.71 11.47 -24.14
N PHE A 5 -24.26 11.88 -25.31
CA PHE A 5 -23.21 11.18 -26.07
C PHE A 5 -21.84 11.29 -25.38
N THR A 6 -21.50 12.43 -24.78
CA THR A 6 -20.24 12.61 -24.04
C THR A 6 -20.21 11.76 -22.77
N ILE A 7 -21.32 11.67 -22.03
CA ILE A 7 -21.41 10.84 -20.83
C ILE A 7 -21.28 9.34 -21.20
N LEU A 8 -21.93 8.91 -22.28
CA LEU A 8 -21.85 7.54 -22.75
C LEU A 8 -20.43 7.17 -23.23
N ALA A 9 -19.74 8.09 -23.91
CA ALA A 9 -18.36 7.91 -24.34
C ALA A 9 -17.39 7.76 -23.15
N VAL A 10 -17.55 8.59 -22.12
CA VAL A 10 -16.74 8.51 -20.88
C VAL A 10 -16.99 7.18 -20.16
N PHE A 11 -18.22 6.72 -20.08
CA PHE A 11 -18.56 5.44 -19.48
C PHE A 11 -17.97 4.24 -20.24
N SER A 12 -17.95 4.29 -21.58
CA SER A 12 -17.34 3.25 -22.41
C SER A 12 -15.83 3.16 -22.23
N VAL A 13 -15.15 4.28 -22.05
CA VAL A 13 -13.70 4.30 -21.77
C VAL A 13 -13.40 3.71 -20.38
N MET A 14 -14.24 3.96 -19.38
CA MET A 14 -14.09 3.39 -18.04
C MET A 14 -14.25 1.87 -18.02
N THR A 15 -15.13 1.30 -18.84
CA THR A 15 -15.30 -0.17 -18.95
C THR A 15 -14.14 -0.86 -19.65
N LEU A 16 -13.48 -0.20 -20.60
CA LEU A 16 -12.28 -0.72 -21.28
C LEU A 16 -11.06 -0.78 -20.35
N LEU A 17 -10.98 0.13 -19.37
CA LEU A 17 -9.92 0.13 -18.35
C LEU A 17 -10.15 -0.91 -17.23
N ALA A 18 -11.36 -1.45 -17.12
CA ALA A 18 -11.75 -2.46 -16.14
C ALA A 18 -11.48 -3.91 -16.61
N GLN A 19 -10.51 -4.13 -17.50
CA GLN A 19 -10.14 -5.50 -17.90
C GLN A 19 -9.65 -6.28 -16.68
N PRO A 20 -10.12 -7.54 -16.47
CA PRO A 20 -9.68 -8.37 -15.37
C PRO A 20 -8.18 -8.62 -15.51
N LYS A 21 -7.40 -7.96 -14.68
CA LYS A 21 -5.97 -8.16 -14.61
C LYS A 21 -5.74 -9.57 -14.10
N ILE A 22 -5.07 -10.42 -14.89
CA ILE A 22 -4.73 -11.79 -14.48
C ILE A 22 -4.00 -11.69 -13.13
N GLU A 23 -4.62 -12.22 -12.09
CA GLU A 23 -4.10 -12.18 -10.72
C GLU A 23 -2.96 -13.20 -10.58
N THR A 24 -1.77 -12.79 -11.01
CA THR A 24 -0.54 -13.58 -10.90
C THR A 24 0.15 -13.32 -9.56
N LYS A 25 1.05 -14.21 -9.17
CA LYS A 25 1.92 -14.02 -7.99
C LYS A 25 2.62 -12.66 -8.04
N ASP A 26 3.18 -12.30 -9.19
CA ASP A 26 3.92 -11.04 -9.37
C ASP A 26 3.02 -9.80 -9.22
N TYR A 27 1.77 -9.90 -9.64
CA TYR A 27 0.78 -8.85 -9.42
C TYR A 27 0.57 -8.58 -7.93
N TYR A 28 0.34 -9.63 -7.13
CA TYR A 28 0.16 -9.47 -5.68
C TYR A 28 1.42 -9.02 -4.95
N LEU A 29 2.60 -9.46 -5.39
CA LEU A 29 3.88 -9.00 -4.83
C LEU A 29 4.09 -7.50 -5.10
N THR A 30 3.87 -7.06 -6.33
CA THR A 30 3.99 -5.64 -6.71
C THR A 30 2.97 -4.79 -5.95
N LYS A 31 1.72 -5.24 -5.89
CA LYS A 31 0.65 -4.57 -5.15
C LYS A 31 0.99 -4.46 -3.66
N SER A 32 1.49 -5.53 -3.05
CA SER A 32 1.95 -5.53 -1.65
C SER A 32 3.09 -4.52 -1.44
N LYS A 33 4.11 -4.51 -2.29
CA LYS A 33 5.22 -3.57 -2.20
C LYS A 33 4.75 -2.12 -2.32
N ASN A 34 3.91 -1.81 -3.30
CA ASN A 34 3.40 -0.45 -3.50
C ASN A 34 2.58 0.02 -2.28
N GLN A 35 1.69 -0.83 -1.76
CA GLN A 35 0.90 -0.50 -0.57
C GLN A 35 1.78 -0.31 0.67
N LYS A 36 2.82 -1.12 0.82
CA LYS A 36 3.80 -0.97 1.90
C LYS A 36 4.55 0.36 1.80
N THR A 37 4.97 0.74 0.60
CA THR A 37 5.64 2.03 0.35
C THR A 37 4.71 3.20 0.69
N VAL A 38 3.46 3.17 0.22
CA VAL A 38 2.45 4.19 0.55
C VAL A 38 2.23 4.26 2.06
N GLY A 39 2.13 3.12 2.75
CA GLY A 39 2.03 3.05 4.20
C GLY A 39 3.21 3.73 4.90
N TYR A 40 4.44 3.49 4.46
CA TYR A 40 5.62 4.14 5.03
C TYR A 40 5.66 5.66 4.77
N VAL A 41 5.28 6.10 3.57
CA VAL A 41 5.22 7.53 3.24
C VAL A 41 4.18 8.24 4.10
N LEU A 42 3.01 7.65 4.28
CA LEU A 42 1.95 8.20 5.14
C LEU A 42 2.36 8.22 6.62
N ALA A 43 2.95 7.13 7.12
CA ALA A 43 3.39 7.05 8.51
C ALA A 43 4.55 8.01 8.78
N GLY A 44 5.59 8.02 7.93
CA GLY A 44 6.75 8.89 8.05
C GLY A 44 6.39 10.36 7.86
N GLY A 45 5.59 10.67 6.84
CA GLY A 45 5.07 12.02 6.59
C GLY A 45 4.19 12.51 7.74
N GLY A 46 3.31 11.63 8.26
CA GLY A 46 2.48 11.93 9.42
C GLY A 46 3.32 12.25 10.66
N ALA A 47 4.35 11.45 10.95
CA ALA A 47 5.26 11.71 12.06
C ALA A 47 6.02 13.04 11.91
N ALA A 48 6.49 13.34 10.69
CA ALA A 48 7.17 14.62 10.41
C ALA A 48 6.23 15.81 10.61
N LEU A 49 4.97 15.71 10.19
CA LEU A 49 3.96 16.75 10.41
C LEU A 49 3.65 16.96 11.89
N VAL A 50 3.57 15.88 12.68
CA VAL A 50 3.38 15.99 14.15
C VAL A 50 4.54 16.73 14.78
N ILE A 51 5.78 16.34 14.47
CA ILE A 51 6.97 16.99 15.03
C ILE A 51 7.02 18.47 14.61
N SER A 52 6.80 18.77 13.33
CA SER A 52 6.77 20.15 12.83
C SER A 52 5.66 20.97 13.49
N GLY A 53 4.49 20.37 13.69
CA GLY A 53 3.35 21.02 14.34
C GLY A 53 3.62 21.35 15.81
N LEU A 54 4.31 20.46 16.52
CA LEU A 54 4.74 20.71 17.89
C LEU A 54 5.78 21.84 17.99
N ILE A 55 6.74 21.88 17.05
CA ILE A 55 7.74 22.94 16.99
C ILE A 55 7.09 24.29 16.69
N VAL A 56 6.20 24.33 15.67
CA VAL A 56 5.52 25.57 15.26
C VAL A 56 4.54 26.04 16.33
N GLY A 57 3.79 25.13 16.93
CA GLY A 57 2.82 25.46 17.98
C GLY A 57 3.47 25.89 19.29
N ASN A 58 4.72 25.45 19.53
CA ASN A 58 5.48 25.81 20.74
C ASN A 58 6.51 26.93 20.49
N GLY A 59 6.48 27.52 19.28
CA GLY A 59 7.41 28.56 18.89
C GLY A 59 7.22 29.86 19.67
N ASP A 60 8.31 30.29 20.29
CA ASP A 60 8.48 31.56 21.00
C ASP A 60 7.85 31.70 22.39
N ASN A 61 8.08 30.72 23.24
CA ASN A 61 7.75 30.82 24.64
C ASN A 61 8.94 31.40 25.43
N ASN A 62 8.91 32.68 25.69
CA ASN A 62 9.62 33.28 26.80
C ASN A 62 8.96 32.79 28.10
N ASN A 63 9.37 31.59 28.54
CA ASN A 63 9.69 31.22 29.88
C ASN A 63 8.76 31.64 31.05
N ASP A 64 7.53 31.15 31.02
CA ASP A 64 6.87 30.88 32.31
C ASP A 64 6.32 29.44 32.25
N PRO A 65 6.87 28.50 33.07
CA PRO A 65 6.44 27.10 33.05
C PRO A 65 5.01 26.90 33.59
N ASN A 66 4.33 27.97 34.00
CA ASN A 66 2.98 27.94 34.57
C ASN A 66 1.91 28.56 33.67
N GLU A 67 2.26 29.18 32.56
CA GLU A 67 1.29 29.67 31.58
C GLU A 67 1.30 28.79 30.35
N LEU A 68 0.15 28.19 30.06
CA LEU A 68 -0.15 27.59 28.77
C LEU A 68 -0.40 28.75 27.79
N ASP A 69 0.67 29.42 27.38
CA ASP A 69 0.58 30.46 26.37
C ASP A 69 0.50 29.80 24.99
N PHE A 70 -0.68 29.86 24.43
CA PHE A 70 -0.92 29.46 23.05
C PHE A 70 -0.43 30.58 22.16
N GLY A 71 0.83 30.47 21.70
CA GLY A 71 1.42 31.45 20.79
C GLY A 71 0.61 31.68 19.51
N PRO A 72 0.90 32.77 18.77
CA PRO A 72 0.13 33.17 17.58
C PRO A 72 0.06 32.11 16.47
N ASN A 73 0.94 31.11 16.50
CA ASN A 73 1.01 30.01 15.55
C ASN A 73 0.40 28.69 16.08
N PHE A 74 -0.26 28.73 17.25
CA PHE A 74 -0.86 27.54 17.84
C PHE A 74 -1.87 26.85 16.91
N ASP A 75 -2.73 27.63 16.23
CA ASP A 75 -3.71 27.09 15.28
C ASP A 75 -3.03 26.33 14.14
N VAL A 76 -1.94 26.86 13.61
CA VAL A 76 -1.16 26.20 12.54
C VAL A 76 -0.50 24.93 13.08
N GLY A 77 0.07 24.97 14.27
CA GLY A 77 0.64 23.81 14.95
C GLY A 77 -0.40 22.72 15.16
N LEU A 78 -1.60 23.08 15.62
CA LEU A 78 -2.70 22.15 15.84
C LEU A 78 -3.17 21.47 14.54
N TRP A 79 -3.30 22.23 13.45
CA TRP A 79 -3.64 21.68 12.13
C TRP A 79 -2.56 20.70 11.62
N LEU A 80 -1.28 21.01 11.81
CA LEU A 80 -0.17 20.13 11.43
C LEU A 80 -0.17 18.84 12.25
N VAL A 81 -0.36 18.94 13.57
CA VAL A 81 -0.43 17.76 14.47
C VAL A 81 -1.65 16.91 14.11
N GLY A 82 -2.82 17.52 13.96
CA GLY A 82 -4.05 16.82 13.58
C GLY A 82 -3.93 16.13 12.22
N GLY A 83 -3.40 16.83 11.23
CA GLY A 83 -3.13 16.26 9.89
C GLY A 83 -2.10 15.13 9.94
N GLY A 84 -1.07 15.27 10.75
CA GLY A 84 -0.05 14.22 10.95
C GLY A 84 -0.62 12.96 11.59
N ILE A 85 -1.44 13.09 12.63
CA ILE A 85 -2.13 11.96 13.27
C ILE A 85 -3.09 11.29 12.29
N ALA A 86 -3.90 12.07 11.57
CA ALA A 86 -4.82 11.54 10.57
C ALA A 86 -4.07 10.76 9.47
N SER A 87 -2.93 11.28 8.99
CA SER A 87 -2.07 10.61 8.01
C SER A 87 -1.48 9.31 8.56
N ALA A 88 -1.01 9.32 9.81
CA ALA A 88 -0.48 8.12 10.46
C ALA A 88 -1.56 7.05 10.62
N LEU A 89 -2.77 7.40 11.04
CA LEU A 89 -3.90 6.47 11.14
C LEU A 89 -4.31 5.92 9.76
N ALA A 90 -4.30 6.76 8.71
CA ALA A 90 -4.58 6.33 7.35
C ALA A 90 -3.55 5.33 6.81
N SER A 91 -2.33 5.27 7.36
CA SER A 91 -1.32 4.28 6.95
C SER A 91 -1.66 2.84 7.36
N ILE A 92 -2.43 2.65 8.44
CA ILE A 92 -2.75 1.33 9.00
C ILE A 92 -3.43 0.40 7.96
N PRO A 93 -4.53 0.79 7.27
CA PRO A 93 -5.16 -0.07 6.28
C PRO A 93 -4.23 -0.44 5.12
N PHE A 94 -3.27 0.42 4.76
CA PHE A 94 -2.29 0.10 3.73
C PHE A 94 -1.33 -1.00 4.18
N PHE A 95 -0.88 -1.01 5.42
CA PHE A 95 -0.06 -2.09 5.96
C PHE A 95 -0.82 -3.41 6.04
N ILE A 96 -2.06 -3.40 6.51
CA ILE A 96 -2.91 -4.59 6.58
C ILE A 96 -3.15 -5.15 5.17
N SER A 97 -3.50 -4.30 4.21
CA SER A 97 -3.75 -4.69 2.83
C SER A 97 -2.47 -5.23 2.15
N SER A 98 -1.32 -4.61 2.43
CA SER A 98 -0.02 -5.10 1.97
C SER A 98 0.26 -6.52 2.48
N GLY A 99 0.05 -6.76 3.78
CA GLY A 99 0.22 -8.09 4.38
C GLY A 99 -0.69 -9.14 3.76
N ASN A 100 -1.96 -8.81 3.52
CA ASN A 100 -2.92 -9.70 2.88
C ASN A 100 -2.52 -10.03 1.43
N ASN A 101 -2.07 -9.04 0.65
CA ASN A 101 -1.60 -9.26 -0.71
C ASN A 101 -0.30 -10.10 -0.74
N ALA A 102 0.62 -9.90 0.20
CA ALA A 102 1.80 -10.74 0.33
C ALA A 102 1.45 -12.20 0.61
N ARG A 103 0.47 -12.45 1.49
CA ARG A 103 -0.03 -13.81 1.78
C ARG A 103 -0.67 -14.44 0.54
N LYS A 104 -1.50 -13.70 -0.21
CA LYS A 104 -2.07 -14.18 -1.47
C LYS A 104 -0.98 -14.54 -2.48
N ALA A 105 0.05 -13.73 -2.62
CA ALA A 105 1.18 -14.02 -3.50
C ALA A 105 1.93 -15.31 -3.08
N ALA A 106 2.04 -15.57 -1.77
CA ALA A 106 2.67 -16.78 -1.26
C ALA A 106 1.83 -18.03 -1.49
N THR A 107 0.49 -17.91 -1.57
CA THR A 107 -0.40 -19.04 -1.85
C THR A 107 -0.49 -19.36 -3.34
N ILE A 108 -0.26 -18.38 -4.21
CA ILE A 108 -0.21 -18.56 -5.66
C ILE A 108 1.26 -18.87 -6.06
N GLY A 109 1.70 -20.08 -5.74
CA GLY A 109 3.01 -20.56 -6.13
C GLY A 109 2.94 -21.25 -7.50
N ILE A 110 3.31 -20.57 -8.58
CA ILE A 110 3.69 -21.28 -9.82
C ILE A 110 5.12 -21.79 -9.59
N GLY A 111 5.22 -22.97 -8.98
CA GLY A 111 6.50 -23.65 -8.80
C GLY A 111 6.89 -24.34 -10.09
N GLN A 112 8.11 -24.14 -10.57
CA GLN A 112 8.70 -25.07 -11.53
C GLN A 112 9.13 -26.33 -10.75
N GLN A 113 8.42 -27.41 -10.95
CA GLN A 113 8.79 -28.69 -10.36
C GLN A 113 9.75 -29.41 -11.28
N LYS A 114 10.93 -29.73 -10.76
CA LYS A 114 11.89 -30.58 -11.45
C LYS A 114 11.44 -32.03 -11.33
N ILE A 115 10.93 -32.60 -12.41
CA ILE A 115 10.57 -34.02 -12.46
C ILE A 115 11.71 -34.78 -13.15
N LYS A 116 12.23 -35.78 -12.47
CA LYS A 116 13.21 -36.70 -13.05
C LYS A 116 12.45 -37.84 -13.75
N ILE A 117 12.51 -37.84 -15.06
CA ILE A 117 11.91 -38.93 -15.86
C ILE A 117 13.00 -39.96 -16.14
N PRO A 118 12.83 -41.23 -15.72
CA PRO A 118 13.75 -42.29 -16.06
C PRO A 118 13.66 -42.59 -17.56
N GLN A 119 14.74 -42.40 -18.27
CA GLN A 119 14.87 -42.77 -19.67
C GLN A 119 15.87 -43.92 -19.80
N TRP A 120 15.73 -44.77 -20.82
CA TRP A 120 16.54 -45.95 -21.02
C TRP A 120 18.05 -45.70 -20.94
N ASN A 121 18.49 -44.48 -21.15
CA ASN A 121 19.89 -44.06 -21.17
C ASN A 121 20.28 -43.08 -20.06
N GLY A 122 19.49 -42.99 -18.95
CA GLY A 122 19.76 -42.10 -17.84
C GLY A 122 18.53 -41.37 -17.34
N GLN A 123 18.72 -40.43 -16.41
CA GLN A 123 17.65 -39.57 -15.89
C GLN A 123 17.68 -38.23 -16.59
N VAL A 124 16.59 -37.86 -17.24
CA VAL A 124 16.42 -36.50 -17.82
C VAL A 124 15.58 -35.67 -16.86
N THR A 125 16.09 -34.49 -16.51
CA THR A 125 15.37 -33.54 -15.66
C THR A 125 14.55 -32.61 -16.57
N VAL A 126 13.25 -32.71 -16.50
CA VAL A 126 12.31 -31.84 -17.22
C VAL A 126 11.70 -30.86 -16.25
N LEU A 127 11.73 -29.57 -16.60
CA LEU A 127 11.05 -28.50 -15.88
C LEU A 127 9.59 -28.46 -16.36
N GLN A 128 8.66 -28.84 -15.48
CA GLN A 128 7.23 -28.67 -15.75
C GLN A 128 6.67 -27.53 -14.92
N PRO A 129 5.83 -26.65 -15.51
CA PRO A 129 5.10 -25.66 -14.73
C PRO A 129 4.08 -26.39 -13.85
N ALA A 130 4.24 -26.28 -12.53
CA ALA A 130 3.32 -26.83 -11.57
C ALA A 130 2.64 -25.71 -10.79
N ILE A 131 1.32 -25.71 -10.73
CA ILE A 131 0.55 -24.84 -9.87
C ILE A 131 0.33 -25.56 -8.55
N SER A 132 0.98 -25.12 -7.47
CA SER A 132 0.74 -25.65 -6.14
C SER A 132 -0.18 -24.71 -5.36
N LEU A 133 -1.35 -25.19 -4.95
CA LEU A 133 -2.26 -24.51 -4.03
C LEU A 133 -2.06 -25.10 -2.62
N LYS A 134 -1.47 -24.34 -1.72
CA LYS A 134 -1.37 -24.73 -0.31
C LYS A 134 -2.56 -24.18 0.45
N ILE A 135 -3.57 -25.01 0.68
CA ILE A 135 -4.70 -24.68 1.53
C ILE A 135 -4.32 -25.00 2.98
N ARG A 136 -4.34 -24.00 3.85
CA ARG A 136 -4.22 -24.17 5.30
C ARG A 136 -5.63 -24.15 5.87
N PHE A 137 -6.05 -25.25 6.43
CA PHE A 137 -7.27 -25.36 7.24
C PHE A 137 -6.99 -24.81 8.64
#